data_d8f045a886e2d4f8b6eb7ed442dcead5
#
_entry.id   d8f045a886e2d4f8b6eb7ed442dcead5
#
_cell.length_a   1.000
_cell.length_b   1.000
_cell.length_c   1.000
_cell.angle_alpha   90.00
_cell.angle_beta   90.00
_cell.angle_gamma   90.00
#
_symmetry.space_group_name_H-M   'P 1'
#
loop_
_entity.id
_entity.type
_entity.pdbx_description
1 polymer ?
#
loop_
_entity_poly.entity_id
_entity_poly.type
_entity_poly.pdbx_seq_one_letter_code
_entity_poly.pdbx_strand_id
1 'polypeptide(L)'
;MSKRLLRSLLSLMVCMAMLLSLTPAVLAESADAPSTEMAVGAVIHGFEVVENGEFALLNAKTTVLRHQKTGATVFFLINEDTNRAFDISFVTPLSDDKGIPHVFEHSTLDGSKKYPSASLFFNLIYQTYNTYMNAATYQVMTTYPVASLSEAQLLKYADFYLDSCFNPMIYEDESLFRSEAWRYSLESADSPLTISGTVYSEMQGAASLETSASYNAMKAAFPGSHMGYNQ
;
A
#
# COMPACT_ATOMS: atom_id res chain seq x y z
N MET A 1 -43.10 -17.31 44.09
CA MET A 1 -42.01 -17.25 43.06
C MET A 1 -40.69 -17.18 43.80
N SER A 2 -39.74 -18.11 43.56
CA SER A 2 -38.50 -18.13 44.32
C SER A 2 -37.61 -16.94 43.92
N LYS A 3 -36.81 -16.40 44.87
CA LYS A 3 -35.87 -15.30 44.60
C LYS A 3 -34.85 -15.62 43.47
N ARG A 4 -34.62 -16.90 43.19
CA ARG A 4 -33.76 -17.34 42.05
C ARG A 4 -34.48 -17.15 40.70
N LEU A 5 -35.80 -17.45 40.63
CA LEU A 5 -36.60 -17.29 39.42
C LEU A 5 -36.73 -15.79 39.03
N LEU A 6 -36.93 -14.92 40.05
CA LEU A 6 -36.99 -13.48 39.81
C LEU A 6 -35.64 -12.89 39.32
N ARG A 7 -34.53 -13.35 39.85
CA ARG A 7 -33.20 -12.93 39.40
C ARG A 7 -32.88 -13.40 37.97
N SER A 8 -33.28 -14.63 37.60
CA SER A 8 -33.11 -15.15 36.24
C SER A 8 -33.99 -14.40 35.22
N LEU A 9 -35.23 -14.06 35.59
CA LEU A 9 -36.12 -13.25 34.75
C LEU A 9 -35.60 -11.81 34.57
N LEU A 10 -35.05 -11.22 35.63
CA LEU A 10 -34.45 -9.88 35.56
C LEU A 10 -33.18 -9.85 34.69
N SER A 11 -32.33 -10.89 34.82
CA SER A 11 -31.14 -11.06 33.98
C SER A 11 -31.50 -11.24 32.50
N LEU A 12 -32.56 -12.02 32.20
CA LEU A 12 -33.04 -12.23 30.84
C LEU A 12 -33.62 -10.94 30.24
N MET A 13 -34.36 -10.16 31.03
CA MET A 13 -34.89 -8.84 30.61
C MET A 13 -33.76 -7.84 30.32
N VAL A 14 -32.73 -7.79 31.14
CA VAL A 14 -31.58 -6.89 30.93
C VAL A 14 -30.78 -7.30 29.68
N CYS A 15 -30.57 -8.60 29.43
CA CYS A 15 -29.94 -9.07 28.21
C CYS A 15 -30.81 -8.79 26.97
N MET A 16 -32.15 -8.92 27.07
CA MET A 16 -33.05 -8.62 25.96
C MET A 16 -33.15 -7.10 25.71
N ALA A 17 -33.09 -6.28 26.75
CA ALA A 17 -33.01 -4.81 26.60
C ALA A 17 -31.71 -4.34 26.00
N MET A 18 -30.58 -5.00 26.33
CA MET A 18 -29.26 -4.73 25.67
C MET A 18 -29.24 -5.17 24.21
N LEU A 19 -29.95 -6.26 23.86
CA LEU A 19 -30.06 -6.71 22.47
C LEU A 19 -31.00 -5.82 21.65
N LEU A 20 -32.02 -5.20 22.30
CA LEU A 20 -32.91 -4.24 21.63
C LEU A 20 -32.32 -2.82 21.51
N SER A 21 -31.31 -2.48 22.32
CA SER A 21 -30.56 -1.23 22.17
C SER A 21 -29.39 -1.33 21.15
N LEU A 22 -29.14 -2.53 20.65
CA LEU A 22 -28.27 -2.82 19.50
C LEU A 22 -29.06 -2.92 18.18
N THR A 23 -30.20 -2.23 18.10
CA THR A 23 -30.73 -1.93 16.76
C THR A 23 -29.75 -0.99 16.11
N PRO A 24 -29.07 -1.41 15.06
CA PRO A 24 -28.21 -0.52 14.34
C PRO A 24 -29.12 0.54 13.71
N ALA A 25 -28.87 1.76 14.05
CA ALA A 25 -29.06 2.85 13.11
C ALA A 25 -28.05 2.68 11.96
N VAL A 26 -28.09 1.53 11.31
CA VAL A 26 -27.39 1.20 10.07
C VAL A 26 -28.44 0.67 9.10
N LEU A 27 -29.52 1.41 8.99
CA LEU A 27 -30.04 1.78 7.70
C LEU A 27 -29.36 3.13 7.41
N ALA A 28 -28.05 3.12 7.24
CA ALA A 28 -27.45 4.06 6.32
C ALA A 28 -28.20 3.80 5.02
N GLU A 29 -29.18 4.67 4.77
CA GLU A 29 -29.59 5.02 3.46
C GLU A 29 -28.35 4.82 2.56
N SER A 30 -28.44 3.91 1.60
CA SER A 30 -27.57 3.96 0.45
C SER A 30 -27.86 5.34 -0.14
N ALA A 31 -27.16 6.34 0.35
CA ALA A 31 -27.02 7.57 -0.39
C ALA A 31 -26.55 7.06 -1.75
N ASP A 32 -27.43 7.16 -2.75
CA ASP A 32 -27.02 7.03 -4.13
C ASP A 32 -25.70 7.77 -4.21
N ALA A 33 -24.62 7.02 -4.34
CA ALA A 33 -23.32 7.61 -4.57
C ALA A 33 -23.58 8.56 -5.73
N PRO A 34 -23.32 9.86 -5.61
CA PRO A 34 -23.59 10.75 -6.69
C PRO A 34 -22.88 10.17 -7.89
N SER A 35 -23.64 9.67 -8.84
CA SER A 35 -23.16 9.31 -10.16
C SER A 35 -22.81 10.62 -10.86
N THR A 36 -21.92 11.37 -10.24
CA THR A 36 -21.34 12.56 -10.82
C THR A 36 -20.33 12.01 -11.81
N GLU A 37 -20.81 11.73 -13.00
CA GLU A 37 -19.96 11.57 -14.15
C GLU A 37 -19.12 12.84 -14.21
N MET A 38 -17.85 12.73 -13.82
CA MET A 38 -16.94 13.88 -13.76
C MET A 38 -16.75 14.35 -15.20
N ALA A 39 -17.33 15.48 -15.56
CA ALA A 39 -17.27 15.99 -16.94
C ALA A 39 -15.81 16.32 -17.32
N VAL A 40 -15.40 15.97 -18.51
CA VAL A 40 -14.09 16.34 -19.05
C VAL A 40 -13.93 17.86 -18.98
N GLY A 41 -12.79 18.32 -18.47
CA GLY A 41 -12.50 19.73 -18.19
C GLY A 41 -12.90 20.19 -16.78
N ALA A 42 -13.65 19.40 -16.00
CA ALA A 42 -13.92 19.73 -14.60
C ALA A 42 -12.62 19.65 -13.76
N VAL A 43 -12.45 20.57 -12.81
CA VAL A 43 -11.29 20.60 -11.89
C VAL A 43 -11.75 20.29 -10.49
N ILE A 44 -11.19 19.24 -9.90
CA ILE A 44 -11.52 18.75 -8.56
C ILE A 44 -10.23 18.69 -7.74
N HIS A 45 -10.14 19.50 -6.69
CA HIS A 45 -8.95 19.58 -5.83
C HIS A 45 -7.63 19.79 -6.60
N GLY A 46 -7.65 20.53 -7.72
CA GLY A 46 -6.48 20.76 -8.56
C GLY A 46 -6.18 19.67 -9.58
N PHE A 47 -7.02 18.65 -9.66
CA PHE A 47 -6.97 17.62 -10.70
C PHE A 47 -8.03 17.92 -11.77
N GLU A 48 -7.61 18.04 -13.01
CA GLU A 48 -8.48 18.22 -14.17
C GLU A 48 -8.85 16.86 -14.76
N VAL A 49 -10.14 16.64 -15.00
CA VAL A 49 -10.64 15.47 -15.73
C VAL A 49 -10.24 15.60 -17.19
N VAL A 50 -9.32 14.77 -17.65
CA VAL A 50 -8.79 14.84 -19.02
C VAL A 50 -9.45 13.84 -19.97
N GLU A 51 -9.98 12.73 -19.45
CA GLU A 51 -10.59 11.68 -20.25
C GLU A 51 -11.62 10.89 -19.44
N ASN A 52 -12.72 10.52 -20.10
CA ASN A 52 -13.66 9.50 -19.65
C ASN A 52 -13.76 8.41 -20.71
N GLY A 53 -13.90 7.16 -20.29
CA GLY A 53 -13.97 6.02 -21.19
C GLY A 53 -14.68 4.82 -20.57
N GLU A 54 -14.69 3.74 -21.33
CA GLU A 54 -15.23 2.44 -20.90
C GLU A 54 -14.19 1.35 -21.14
N PHE A 55 -14.09 0.43 -20.21
CA PHE A 55 -13.29 -0.77 -20.34
C PHE A 55 -14.22 -1.99 -20.36
N ALA A 56 -14.65 -2.35 -21.56
CA ALA A 56 -15.69 -3.35 -21.79
C ALA A 56 -15.36 -4.73 -21.18
N LEU A 57 -14.08 -5.14 -21.16
CA LEU A 57 -13.67 -6.43 -20.61
C LEU A 57 -14.01 -6.59 -19.12
N LEU A 58 -13.98 -5.50 -18.36
CA LEU A 58 -14.30 -5.48 -16.93
C LEU A 58 -15.66 -4.84 -16.63
N ASN A 59 -16.45 -4.53 -17.66
CA ASN A 59 -17.70 -3.77 -17.53
C ASN A 59 -17.50 -2.53 -16.65
N ALA A 60 -16.45 -1.77 -16.90
CA ALA A 60 -16.03 -0.67 -16.07
C ALA A 60 -16.08 0.65 -16.81
N LYS A 61 -16.46 1.72 -16.10
CA LYS A 61 -16.22 3.10 -16.51
C LYS A 61 -14.84 3.53 -16.06
N THR A 62 -14.18 4.35 -16.87
CA THR A 62 -12.86 4.88 -16.53
C THR A 62 -12.87 6.41 -16.56
N THR A 63 -12.09 7.02 -15.66
CA THR A 63 -11.86 8.46 -15.63
C THR A 63 -10.39 8.71 -15.35
N VAL A 64 -9.78 9.54 -16.18
CA VAL A 64 -8.38 9.98 -16.02
C VAL A 64 -8.37 11.45 -15.58
N LEU A 65 -7.68 11.73 -14.48
CA LEU A 65 -7.46 13.08 -14.00
C LEU A 65 -5.96 13.38 -14.01
N ARG A 66 -5.62 14.64 -14.27
CA ARG A 66 -4.25 15.14 -14.21
C ARG A 66 -4.13 16.33 -13.26
N HIS A 67 -3.22 16.24 -12.31
CA HIS A 67 -2.95 17.34 -11.40
C HIS A 67 -2.31 18.50 -12.13
N GLN A 68 -2.97 19.67 -12.11
CA GLN A 68 -2.57 20.84 -12.90
C GLN A 68 -1.17 21.37 -12.58
N LYS A 69 -0.72 21.22 -11.33
CA LYS A 69 0.57 21.74 -10.88
C LYS A 69 1.74 20.75 -11.08
N THR A 70 1.53 19.45 -10.86
CA THR A 70 2.61 18.44 -10.85
C THR A 70 2.56 17.50 -12.05
N GLY A 71 1.43 17.44 -12.77
CA GLY A 71 1.21 16.48 -13.82
C GLY A 71 0.90 15.06 -13.34
N ALA A 72 0.81 14.83 -12.02
CA ALA A 72 0.43 13.53 -11.48
C ALA A 72 -0.92 13.08 -12.05
N THR A 73 -1.00 11.79 -12.42
CA THR A 73 -2.20 11.21 -13.02
C THR A 73 -2.94 10.38 -11.99
N VAL A 74 -4.25 10.55 -11.92
CA VAL A 74 -5.16 9.65 -11.19
C VAL A 74 -6.02 8.93 -12.20
N PHE A 75 -6.11 7.62 -12.07
CA PHE A 75 -6.94 6.75 -12.89
C PHE A 75 -8.00 6.09 -12.02
N PHE A 76 -9.25 6.32 -12.32
CA PHE A 76 -10.39 5.62 -11.74
C PHE A 76 -10.87 4.54 -12.70
N LEU A 77 -11.06 3.33 -12.17
CA LEU A 77 -11.78 2.24 -12.82
C LEU A 77 -12.95 1.87 -11.92
N ILE A 78 -14.16 2.08 -12.39
CA ILE A 78 -15.39 1.95 -11.60
C ILE A 78 -16.25 0.86 -12.21
N ASN A 79 -16.48 -0.20 -11.45
CA ASN A 79 -17.35 -1.31 -11.80
C ASN A 79 -18.16 -1.77 -10.55
N GLU A 80 -18.86 -2.88 -10.66
CA GLU A 80 -19.67 -3.44 -9.57
C GLU A 80 -18.89 -4.34 -8.61
N ASP A 81 -17.56 -4.50 -8.79
CA ASP A 81 -16.75 -5.29 -7.87
C ASP A 81 -16.72 -4.63 -6.49
N THR A 82 -17.05 -5.42 -5.48
CA THR A 82 -17.03 -4.97 -4.07
C THR A 82 -15.62 -4.94 -3.49
N ASN A 83 -14.65 -5.60 -4.11
CA ASN A 83 -13.24 -5.56 -3.70
C ASN A 83 -12.57 -4.33 -4.32
N ARG A 84 -12.52 -3.26 -3.54
CA ARG A 84 -11.94 -1.98 -3.96
C ARG A 84 -10.44 -1.97 -3.80
N ALA A 85 -9.75 -1.33 -4.73
CA ALA A 85 -8.30 -1.22 -4.71
C ALA A 85 -7.86 0.26 -4.73
N PHE A 86 -6.71 0.51 -4.13
CA PHE A 86 -5.95 1.74 -4.23
C PHE A 86 -4.51 1.36 -4.56
N ASP A 87 -3.88 2.10 -5.45
CA ASP A 87 -2.45 2.01 -5.72
C ASP A 87 -1.86 3.41 -5.85
N ILE A 88 -0.66 3.60 -5.32
CA ILE A 88 0.18 4.75 -5.63
C ILE A 88 1.49 4.25 -6.21
N SER A 89 1.81 4.74 -7.41
CA SER A 89 3.00 4.32 -8.15
C SER A 89 3.88 5.51 -8.50
N PHE A 90 5.19 5.29 -8.47
CA PHE A 90 6.20 6.27 -8.83
C PHE A 90 7.05 5.75 -9.98
N VAL A 91 7.44 6.63 -10.89
CA VAL A 91 8.42 6.33 -11.93
C VAL A 91 9.82 6.37 -11.31
N THR A 92 10.44 5.20 -11.15
CA THR A 92 11.74 5.01 -10.48
C THR A 92 12.69 4.20 -11.37
N PRO A 93 13.11 4.74 -12.53
CA PRO A 93 13.94 3.99 -13.46
C PRO A 93 15.32 3.70 -12.86
N LEU A 94 15.72 2.43 -12.87
CA LEU A 94 17.05 2.02 -12.42
C LEU A 94 18.13 2.54 -13.36
N SER A 95 19.21 3.05 -12.79
CA SER A 95 20.39 3.51 -13.51
C SER A 95 21.64 2.73 -13.15
N ASP A 96 21.60 1.92 -12.12
CA ASP A 96 22.67 1.05 -11.65
C ASP A 96 22.10 -0.12 -10.81
N ASP A 97 22.99 -0.98 -10.32
CA ASP A 97 22.64 -2.17 -9.51
C ASP A 97 22.73 -1.90 -7.99
N LYS A 98 22.55 -0.66 -7.53
CA LYS A 98 22.64 -0.32 -6.10
C LYS A 98 21.34 -0.54 -5.33
N GLY A 99 20.24 -0.82 -6.00
CA GLY A 99 18.94 -1.10 -5.38
C GLY A 99 18.32 0.08 -4.62
N ILE A 100 18.68 1.33 -4.95
CA ILE A 100 18.17 2.51 -4.22
C ILE A 100 16.65 2.59 -4.18
N PRO A 101 15.91 2.41 -5.29
CA PRO A 101 14.45 2.43 -5.25
C PRO A 101 13.86 1.33 -4.36
N HIS A 102 14.46 0.13 -4.31
CA HIS A 102 14.01 -0.98 -3.49
C HIS A 102 14.24 -0.71 -1.99
N VAL A 103 15.42 -0.18 -1.63
CA VAL A 103 15.69 0.27 -0.26
C VAL A 103 14.70 1.37 0.17
N PHE A 104 14.38 2.29 -0.74
CA PHE A 104 13.40 3.34 -0.48
C PHE A 104 11.99 2.78 -0.28
N GLU A 105 11.59 1.78 -1.07
CA GLU A 105 10.31 1.08 -0.92
C GLU A 105 10.14 0.55 0.50
N HIS A 106 11.10 -0.26 0.98
CA HIS A 106 11.08 -0.81 2.33
C HIS A 106 11.07 0.29 3.40
N SER A 107 12.04 1.20 3.31
CA SER A 107 12.22 2.26 4.31
C SER A 107 11.03 3.24 4.38
N THR A 108 10.29 3.40 3.29
CA THR A 108 9.07 4.21 3.24
C THR A 108 7.96 3.59 4.10
N LEU A 109 7.89 2.26 4.17
CA LEU A 109 6.87 1.54 4.92
C LEU A 109 7.23 1.33 6.40
N ASP A 110 8.48 1.60 6.78
CA ASP A 110 9.00 1.45 8.14
C ASP A 110 8.71 2.65 9.06
N GLY A 111 7.88 3.56 8.61
CA GLY A 111 7.39 4.66 9.40
C GLY A 111 7.30 5.97 8.63
N SER A 112 6.30 6.73 9.02
CA SER A 112 6.05 8.06 8.45
C SER A 112 5.73 9.05 9.56
N LYS A 113 5.64 10.32 9.20
CA LYS A 113 5.37 11.39 10.14
C LYS A 113 4.08 11.18 10.95
N LYS A 114 3.03 10.70 10.29
CA LYS A 114 1.73 10.41 10.91
C LYS A 114 1.71 9.04 11.58
N TYR A 115 2.49 8.12 11.07
CA TYR A 115 2.55 6.72 11.49
C TYR A 115 3.99 6.31 11.86
N PRO A 116 4.53 6.81 12.99
CA PRO A 116 5.94 6.62 13.35
C PRO A 116 6.19 5.22 13.97
N SER A 117 5.95 4.16 13.20
CA SER A 117 6.11 2.78 13.65
C SER A 117 6.59 1.88 12.52
N ALA A 118 7.79 1.35 12.65
CA ALA A 118 8.38 0.41 11.69
C ALA A 118 7.61 -0.91 11.53
N SER A 119 6.80 -1.30 12.51
CA SER A 119 6.01 -2.54 12.44
C SER A 119 4.60 -2.36 11.87
N LEU A 120 4.19 -1.14 11.55
CA LEU A 120 2.79 -0.86 11.23
C LEU A 120 2.36 -1.55 9.93
N PHE A 121 3.19 -1.55 8.90
CA PHE A 121 2.89 -2.20 7.63
C PHE A 121 2.54 -3.69 7.81
N PHE A 122 3.39 -4.44 8.50
CA PHE A 122 3.13 -5.86 8.78
C PHE A 122 1.93 -6.08 9.70
N ASN A 123 1.70 -5.18 10.67
CA ASN A 123 0.51 -5.24 11.50
C ASN A 123 -0.76 -5.02 10.67
N LEU A 124 -0.75 -4.11 9.71
CA LEU A 124 -1.88 -3.89 8.80
C LEU A 124 -2.13 -5.13 7.93
N ILE A 125 -1.10 -5.76 7.36
CA ILE A 125 -1.24 -6.98 6.57
C ILE A 125 -1.90 -8.10 7.38
N TYR A 126 -1.45 -8.35 8.61
CA TYR A 126 -1.84 -9.55 9.35
C TYR A 126 -3.05 -9.35 10.28
N GLN A 127 -3.42 -8.12 10.62
CA GLN A 127 -4.41 -7.84 11.67
C GLN A 127 -5.62 -7.05 11.17
N THR A 128 -5.73 -6.80 9.87
CA THR A 128 -6.83 -6.00 9.32
C THR A 128 -7.53 -6.69 8.15
N TYR A 129 -8.67 -6.12 7.70
CA TYR A 129 -9.49 -6.68 6.63
C TYR A 129 -9.02 -6.22 5.22
N ASN A 130 -7.75 -6.41 4.93
CA ASN A 130 -7.25 -6.29 3.57
C ASN A 130 -7.44 -7.62 2.83
N THR A 131 -7.70 -7.56 1.53
CA THR A 131 -7.69 -8.71 0.62
C THR A 131 -6.36 -8.81 -0.12
N TYR A 132 -5.64 -7.71 -0.19
CA TYR A 132 -4.29 -7.61 -0.71
C TYR A 132 -3.61 -6.36 -0.13
N MET A 133 -2.36 -6.45 0.28
CA MET A 133 -1.55 -5.32 0.70
C MET A 133 -0.08 -5.67 0.48
N ASN A 134 0.63 -4.88 -0.31
CA ASN A 134 2.04 -5.10 -0.62
C ASN A 134 2.70 -3.81 -1.12
N ALA A 135 4.01 -3.88 -1.36
CA ALA A 135 4.75 -2.95 -2.17
C ALA A 135 5.65 -3.74 -3.13
N ALA A 136 6.07 -3.14 -4.22
CA ALA A 136 6.97 -3.78 -5.18
C ALA A 136 7.75 -2.74 -5.97
N THR A 137 9.04 -2.99 -6.09
CA THR A 137 9.94 -2.24 -6.97
C THR A 137 10.23 -3.05 -8.24
N TYR A 138 10.11 -2.38 -9.37
CA TYR A 138 10.44 -2.90 -10.70
C TYR A 138 11.53 -2.04 -11.33
N GLN A 139 12.04 -2.42 -12.50
CA GLN A 139 13.13 -1.72 -13.19
C GLN A 139 12.82 -0.26 -13.55
N VAL A 140 11.53 0.11 -13.62
CA VAL A 140 11.11 1.47 -14.03
C VAL A 140 10.09 2.12 -13.10
N MET A 141 9.55 1.38 -12.13
CA MET A 141 8.54 1.90 -11.22
C MET A 141 8.56 1.21 -9.86
N THR A 142 8.10 1.92 -8.83
CA THR A 142 7.79 1.38 -7.50
C THR A 142 6.32 1.62 -7.21
N THR A 143 5.60 0.62 -6.70
CA THR A 143 4.15 0.62 -6.52
C THR A 143 3.75 0.15 -5.13
N TYR A 144 2.67 0.69 -4.59
CA TYR A 144 2.14 0.42 -3.25
C TYR A 144 0.64 0.09 -3.32
N PRO A 145 0.29 -1.11 -3.78
CA PRO A 145 -1.11 -1.53 -3.96
C PRO A 145 -1.74 -2.06 -2.66
N VAL A 146 -3.01 -1.76 -2.47
CA VAL A 146 -3.85 -2.31 -1.42
C VAL A 146 -5.26 -2.53 -1.90
N ALA A 147 -5.93 -3.58 -1.41
CA ALA A 147 -7.32 -3.86 -1.69
C ALA A 147 -8.08 -4.28 -0.43
N SER A 148 -9.36 -3.96 -0.38
CA SER A 148 -10.24 -4.32 0.73
C SER A 148 -11.71 -4.38 0.30
N LEU A 149 -12.47 -5.28 0.90
CA LEU A 149 -13.93 -5.30 0.82
C LEU A 149 -14.57 -4.19 1.66
N SER A 150 -13.83 -3.60 2.61
CA SER A 150 -14.28 -2.50 3.46
C SER A 150 -13.77 -1.16 2.94
N GLU A 151 -14.69 -0.31 2.48
CA GLU A 151 -14.36 1.05 2.03
C GLU A 151 -13.69 1.88 3.14
N ALA A 152 -14.21 1.83 4.36
CA ALA A 152 -13.64 2.56 5.49
C ALA A 152 -12.20 2.12 5.83
N GLN A 153 -11.88 0.84 5.62
CA GLN A 153 -10.52 0.33 5.78
C GLN A 153 -9.63 0.74 4.60
N LEU A 154 -10.12 0.65 3.36
CA LEU A 154 -9.38 1.08 2.19
C LEU A 154 -8.92 2.54 2.29
N LEU A 155 -9.80 3.44 2.74
CA LEU A 155 -9.44 4.85 2.94
C LEU A 155 -8.35 5.04 3.99
N LYS A 156 -8.31 4.22 5.04
CA LYS A 156 -7.22 4.24 6.03
C LYS A 156 -5.91 3.71 5.47
N TYR A 157 -5.95 2.67 4.63
CA TYR A 157 -4.76 2.16 3.96
C TYR A 157 -4.22 3.17 2.94
N ALA A 158 -5.10 3.81 2.18
CA ALA A 158 -4.69 4.89 1.27
C ALA A 158 -4.04 6.06 2.02
N ASP A 159 -4.61 6.48 3.15
CA ASP A 159 -4.03 7.50 4.01
C ASP A 159 -2.65 7.09 4.57
N PHE A 160 -2.51 5.82 4.99
CA PHE A 160 -1.23 5.26 5.42
C PHE A 160 -0.19 5.30 4.29
N TYR A 161 -0.50 4.78 3.11
CA TYR A 161 0.45 4.78 1.99
C TYR A 161 0.81 6.18 1.50
N LEU A 162 -0.16 7.09 1.44
CA LEU A 162 0.10 8.48 1.06
C LEU A 162 1.04 9.17 2.06
N ASP A 163 0.82 9.02 3.36
CA ASP A 163 1.73 9.63 4.35
C ASP A 163 3.10 8.95 4.33
N SER A 164 3.16 7.64 4.21
CA SER A 164 4.41 6.88 4.10
C SER A 164 5.24 7.31 2.88
N CYS A 165 4.60 7.47 1.72
CA CYS A 165 5.31 7.87 0.50
C CYS A 165 5.74 9.35 0.50
N PHE A 166 4.95 10.26 1.09
CA PHE A 166 5.23 11.69 1.03
C PHE A 166 5.92 12.27 2.27
N ASN A 167 5.87 11.57 3.40
CA ASN A 167 6.47 11.99 4.65
C ASN A 167 7.23 10.85 5.36
N PRO A 168 8.10 10.09 4.66
CA PRO A 168 8.80 8.96 5.23
C PRO A 168 9.81 9.41 6.29
N MET A 169 9.97 8.60 7.34
CA MET A 169 10.92 8.90 8.43
C MET A 169 12.38 8.62 8.06
N ILE A 170 12.67 7.96 6.98
CA ILE A 170 14.05 7.66 6.55
C ILE A 170 14.93 8.92 6.42
N TYR A 171 14.34 10.09 6.18
CA TYR A 171 15.08 11.35 6.13
C TYR A 171 15.47 11.89 7.51
N GLU A 172 14.85 11.41 8.57
CA GLU A 172 15.05 11.86 9.95
C GLU A 172 15.73 10.78 10.80
N ASP A 173 15.61 9.50 10.44
CA ASP A 173 16.15 8.35 11.17
C ASP A 173 17.00 7.44 10.28
N GLU A 174 18.34 7.60 10.38
CA GLU A 174 19.32 6.79 9.65
C GLU A 174 19.22 5.29 10.02
N SER A 175 18.66 4.94 11.18
CA SER A 175 18.55 3.54 11.61
C SER A 175 17.65 2.72 10.68
N LEU A 176 16.63 3.36 10.07
CA LEU A 176 15.75 2.73 9.06
C LEU A 176 16.53 2.32 7.82
N PHE A 177 17.37 3.21 7.31
CA PHE A 177 18.26 2.86 6.19
C PHE A 177 19.19 1.69 6.55
N ARG A 178 19.80 1.72 7.74
CA ARG A 178 20.71 0.66 8.18
C ARG A 178 20.00 -0.67 8.40
N SER A 179 18.74 -0.64 8.80
CA SER A 179 17.91 -1.84 8.93
C SER A 179 17.60 -2.44 7.56
N GLU A 180 17.09 -1.62 6.67
CA GLU A 180 16.57 -2.10 5.40
C GLU A 180 17.63 -2.28 4.33
N ALA A 181 18.54 -1.32 4.14
CA ALA A 181 19.57 -1.42 3.11
C ALA A 181 20.66 -2.42 3.49
N TRP A 182 21.60 -1.95 4.32
CA TRP A 182 22.69 -2.78 4.82
C TRP A 182 23.43 -2.13 5.99
N ARG A 183 24.04 -2.95 6.82
CA ARG A 183 24.93 -2.55 7.90
C ARG A 183 25.99 -3.61 8.16
N TYR A 184 27.10 -3.21 8.75
CA TYR A 184 28.00 -4.19 9.34
C TYR A 184 27.37 -4.80 10.59
N SER A 185 27.49 -6.10 10.73
CA SER A 185 26.97 -6.87 11.86
C SER A 185 28.09 -7.71 12.50
N LEU A 186 28.20 -7.63 13.81
CA LEU A 186 29.14 -8.38 14.62
C LEU A 186 28.37 -8.97 15.81
N GLU A 187 28.18 -10.28 15.83
CA GLU A 187 27.43 -10.96 16.89
C GLU A 187 28.17 -10.99 18.23
N SER A 188 29.52 -11.11 18.17
CA SER A 188 30.39 -11.07 19.33
C SER A 188 31.78 -10.56 18.91
N ALA A 189 32.66 -10.26 19.91
CA ALA A 189 34.00 -9.77 19.64
C ALA A 189 34.85 -10.76 18.81
N ASP A 190 34.56 -12.04 18.89
CA ASP A 190 35.29 -13.12 18.20
C ASP A 190 34.60 -13.61 16.93
N SER A 191 33.41 -13.07 16.60
CA SER A 191 32.66 -13.42 15.38
C SER A 191 33.24 -12.74 14.16
N PRO A 192 33.16 -13.35 12.95
CA PRO A 192 33.51 -12.65 11.71
C PRO A 192 32.56 -11.46 11.48
N LEU A 193 33.10 -10.38 10.96
CA LEU A 193 32.32 -9.24 10.51
C LEU A 193 31.47 -9.66 9.28
N THR A 194 30.17 -9.42 9.35
CA THR A 194 29.21 -9.72 8.29
C THR A 194 28.48 -8.47 7.82
N ILE A 195 27.77 -8.58 6.71
CA ILE A 195 26.81 -7.57 6.22
C ILE A 195 25.41 -8.11 6.46
N SER A 196 24.52 -7.28 6.98
CA SER A 196 23.12 -7.58 7.24
C SER A 196 22.25 -6.40 6.82
N GLY A 197 21.06 -6.68 6.34
CA GLY A 197 20.03 -5.73 5.90
C GLY A 197 18.90 -6.50 5.25
N THR A 198 17.68 -6.00 5.33
CA THR A 198 16.49 -6.70 4.80
C THR A 198 16.60 -6.85 3.28
N VAL A 199 16.72 -5.75 2.55
CA VAL A 199 16.85 -5.75 1.09
C VAL A 199 18.13 -6.47 0.64
N TYR A 200 19.26 -6.24 1.34
CA TYR A 200 20.50 -6.96 1.04
C TYR A 200 20.34 -8.48 1.13
N SER A 201 19.70 -8.97 2.18
CA SER A 201 19.50 -10.41 2.40
C SER A 201 18.50 -11.00 1.42
N GLU A 202 17.45 -10.26 1.09
CA GLU A 202 16.46 -10.63 0.07
C GLU A 202 17.11 -10.77 -1.31
N MET A 203 17.84 -9.75 -1.74
CA MET A 203 18.50 -9.75 -3.04
C MET A 203 19.62 -10.81 -3.13
N GLN A 204 20.32 -11.07 -2.02
CA GLN A 204 21.28 -12.19 -1.95
C GLN A 204 20.56 -13.54 -2.12
N GLY A 205 19.38 -13.71 -1.52
CA GLY A 205 18.57 -14.92 -1.66
C GLY A 205 17.98 -15.10 -3.07
N ALA A 206 17.66 -14.01 -3.75
CA ALA A 206 17.13 -13.99 -5.12
C ALA A 206 18.24 -14.15 -6.19
N ALA A 207 19.52 -13.96 -5.83
CA ALA A 207 20.64 -14.03 -6.77
C ALA A 207 20.86 -15.44 -7.29
N SER A 208 20.96 -15.58 -8.61
CA SER A 208 21.33 -16.82 -9.29
C SER A 208 22.20 -16.53 -10.52
N LEU A 209 22.90 -17.56 -11.02
CA LEU A 209 23.62 -17.44 -12.29
C LEU A 209 22.69 -17.11 -13.46
N GLU A 210 21.51 -17.68 -13.47
CA GLU A 210 20.49 -17.47 -14.49
C GLU A 210 19.98 -16.04 -14.48
N THR A 211 19.62 -15.50 -13.29
CA THR A 211 19.20 -14.12 -13.12
C THR A 211 20.30 -13.15 -13.56
N SER A 212 21.55 -13.38 -13.12
CA SER A 212 22.69 -12.55 -13.48
C SER A 212 22.98 -12.58 -14.99
N ALA A 213 22.90 -13.77 -15.61
CA ALA A 213 23.07 -13.91 -17.04
C ALA A 213 22.00 -13.16 -17.84
N SER A 214 20.75 -13.20 -17.38
CA SER A 214 19.62 -12.49 -18.01
C SER A 214 19.84 -10.97 -17.96
N TYR A 215 20.19 -10.39 -16.82
CA TYR A 215 20.49 -8.96 -16.73
C TYR A 215 21.70 -8.56 -17.59
N ASN A 216 22.78 -9.35 -17.59
CA ASN A 216 23.94 -9.08 -18.43
C ASN A 216 23.61 -9.17 -19.93
N ALA A 217 22.77 -10.11 -20.32
CA ALA A 217 22.30 -10.22 -21.70
C ALA A 217 21.45 -8.99 -22.10
N MET A 218 20.56 -8.53 -21.21
CA MET A 218 19.77 -7.31 -21.43
C MET A 218 20.66 -6.06 -21.54
N LYS A 219 21.67 -5.90 -20.67
CA LYS A 219 22.65 -4.81 -20.76
C LYS A 219 23.40 -4.81 -22.08
N ALA A 220 23.80 -6.00 -22.55
CA ALA A 220 24.57 -6.15 -23.81
C ALA A 220 23.67 -5.91 -25.05
N ALA A 221 22.43 -6.42 -25.05
CA ALA A 221 21.52 -6.33 -26.19
C ALA A 221 20.87 -4.94 -26.30
N PHE A 222 20.60 -4.28 -25.17
CA PHE A 222 19.90 -3.00 -25.09
C PHE A 222 20.66 -2.01 -24.20
N PRO A 223 21.82 -1.51 -24.62
CA PRO A 223 22.62 -0.57 -23.84
C PRO A 223 21.80 0.71 -23.55
N GLY A 224 21.76 1.09 -22.29
CA GLY A 224 20.96 2.24 -21.82
C GLY A 224 19.51 1.94 -21.45
N SER A 225 19.06 0.68 -21.57
CA SER A 225 17.77 0.26 -21.04
C SER A 225 17.84 0.05 -19.52
N HIS A 226 16.84 0.51 -18.80
CA HIS A 226 16.69 0.26 -17.37
C HIS A 226 16.48 -1.23 -17.03
N MET A 227 15.99 -2.02 -17.98
CA MET A 227 15.67 -3.45 -17.81
C MET A 227 16.90 -4.35 -17.57
N GLY A 228 18.10 -3.85 -17.79
CA GLY A 228 19.35 -4.58 -17.53
C GLY A 228 19.86 -4.46 -16.10
N TYR A 229 19.26 -3.62 -15.26
CA TYR A 229 19.71 -3.42 -13.89
C TYR A 229 18.92 -4.28 -12.90
N ASN A 230 19.62 -4.70 -11.85
CA ASN A 230 19.00 -5.37 -10.69
C ASN A 230 18.55 -4.34 -9.67
N GLN A 231 17.42 -4.61 -8.99
CA GLN A 231 16.83 -3.72 -7.99
C GLN A 231 17.37 -3.99 -6.58
#